data_d36290d6cc8cb0a260d2a9f44671fe77
#
_entry.id   d36290d6cc8cb0a260d2a9f44671fe77
#
_cell.length_a   1.000
_cell.length_b   1.000
_cell.length_c   1.000
_cell.angle_alpha   90.00
_cell.angle_beta   90.00
_cell.angle_gamma   90.00
#
_symmetry.space_group_name_H-M   'P 1'
#
loop_
_entity.id
_entity.type
_entity.pdbx_description
1 polymer ?
#
loop_
_entity_poly.entity_id
_entity_poly.type
_entity_poly.pdbx_seq_one_letter_code
_entity_poly.pdbx_strand_id
1 'polypeptide(L)'
;MATASDPVVIVSAARTPLGRFMGDLSSFSAHQLGSHVIGAAVERAKLSPDRIEEVFMGCVLPAGQGQAPARQAARGAKLPDATGATTINKVCGSGMKATMLAHDIIHAGSAEIVVAGGMESMSNAPYLLAKARGGYRAGHDRIIDHMFMDGLEDAYETGRSMGDFGEATAEAYQFTRADQDAYAMETLTRARKAVEGGAFKAEIVPITVVEKTGPRAIANDEHPLKVDPAKIPGLKPAFRANGTITPAASSANADGAAALVLAKRSLADRDGLPSLAVIRGHATHSQEPQWFTTAPIPAIRKLLDKVGWSVGDVDLFEINEAFAVVAMAAQRDLGIVRDKLNINGGACALGHPIGATGARLIVTLLHALEAQNLKRGVAALCIGGGEATAIAIERIVH
;
A
#
# COMPACT_ATOMS: atom_id res chain seq x y z
N MET A 1 2.68 27.37 -29.18
CA MET A 1 3.71 26.89 -28.25
C MET A 1 2.97 26.12 -27.16
N ALA A 2 3.21 24.83 -27.02
CA ALA A 2 2.65 24.09 -25.89
C ALA A 2 3.28 24.71 -24.61
N THR A 3 2.47 25.29 -23.74
CA THR A 3 2.92 25.74 -22.42
C THR A 3 3.56 24.52 -21.74
N ALA A 4 4.79 24.67 -21.27
CA ALA A 4 5.45 23.62 -20.51
C ALA A 4 4.48 23.18 -19.40
N SER A 5 4.13 21.89 -19.37
CA SER A 5 3.16 21.37 -18.40
C SER A 5 3.72 21.61 -17.01
N ASP A 6 2.94 22.24 -16.13
CA ASP A 6 3.26 22.41 -14.72
C ASP A 6 3.00 21.08 -14.01
N PRO A 7 4.03 20.27 -13.71
CA PRO A 7 3.83 18.93 -13.23
C PRO A 7 3.40 18.90 -11.77
N VAL A 8 2.69 17.85 -11.38
CA VAL A 8 2.36 17.57 -9.99
C VAL A 8 3.56 16.92 -9.31
N VAL A 9 3.94 17.47 -8.16
CA VAL A 9 5.07 17.01 -7.35
C VAL A 9 4.61 16.44 -6.01
N ILE A 10 5.39 15.50 -5.49
CA ILE A 10 5.31 15.03 -4.11
C ILE A 10 6.10 16.02 -3.26
N VAL A 11 5.42 16.72 -2.35
CA VAL A 11 6.01 17.71 -1.44
C VAL A 11 6.53 17.01 -0.17
N SER A 12 5.79 16.04 0.32
CA SER A 12 6.20 15.24 1.48
C SER A 12 5.58 13.86 1.43
N ALA A 13 6.17 12.95 2.22
CA ALA A 13 5.68 11.59 2.37
C ALA A 13 5.96 11.08 3.79
N ALA A 14 5.03 10.28 4.33
CA ALA A 14 5.16 9.67 5.65
C ALA A 14 4.36 8.38 5.74
N ARG A 15 4.78 7.44 6.59
CA ARG A 15 4.00 6.26 6.96
C ARG A 15 4.15 5.91 8.43
N THR A 16 3.19 5.18 8.98
CA THR A 16 3.39 4.50 10.25
C THR A 16 4.38 3.35 10.10
N PRO A 17 4.95 2.81 11.18
CA PRO A 17 5.37 1.42 11.17
C PRO A 17 4.18 0.53 10.80
N LEU A 18 4.46 -0.68 10.28
CA LEU A 18 3.43 -1.68 10.01
C LEU A 18 3.34 -2.65 11.19
N GLY A 19 2.15 -2.72 11.81
CA GLY A 19 1.83 -3.68 12.87
C GLY A 19 1.37 -5.00 12.27
N ARG A 20 1.71 -6.12 12.91
CA ARG A 20 1.13 -7.42 12.59
C ARG A 20 -0.36 -7.44 12.92
N PHE A 21 -1.08 -8.37 12.29
CA PHE A 21 -2.45 -8.69 12.70
C PHE A 21 -2.50 -9.02 14.22
N MET A 22 -3.35 -8.33 14.95
CA MET A 22 -3.46 -8.38 16.41
C MET A 22 -2.14 -8.06 17.15
N GLY A 23 -1.26 -7.27 16.52
CA GLY A 23 0.04 -6.88 17.04
C GLY A 23 0.08 -5.48 17.65
N ASP A 24 1.25 -4.85 17.54
CA ASP A 24 1.59 -3.59 18.24
C ASP A 24 0.64 -2.43 17.92
N LEU A 25 0.01 -2.40 16.73
CA LEU A 25 -0.91 -1.33 16.31
C LEU A 25 -2.39 -1.67 16.46
N SER A 26 -2.73 -2.84 17.00
CA SER A 26 -4.12 -3.33 17.10
C SER A 26 -5.04 -2.46 17.97
N SER A 27 -4.49 -1.59 18.81
CA SER A 27 -5.28 -0.64 19.62
C SER A 27 -5.76 0.59 18.83
N PHE A 28 -5.28 0.79 17.59
CA PHE A 28 -5.65 1.94 16.76
C PHE A 28 -6.65 1.55 15.67
N SER A 29 -7.70 2.35 15.52
CA SER A 29 -8.55 2.28 14.33
C SER A 29 -7.80 2.79 13.09
N ALA A 30 -8.29 2.43 11.89
CA ALA A 30 -7.66 2.90 10.64
C ALA A 30 -7.62 4.43 10.57
N HIS A 31 -8.70 5.13 10.94
CA HIS A 31 -8.72 6.60 10.90
C HIS A 31 -7.76 7.26 11.90
N GLN A 32 -7.45 6.62 13.05
CA GLN A 32 -6.42 7.11 13.99
C GLN A 32 -5.02 6.98 13.39
N LEU A 33 -4.71 5.84 12.76
CA LEU A 33 -3.45 5.67 12.00
C LEU A 33 -3.36 6.68 10.86
N GLY A 34 -4.47 6.89 10.12
CA GLY A 34 -4.59 7.90 9.08
C GLY A 34 -4.33 9.32 9.60
N SER A 35 -4.92 9.69 10.75
CA SER A 35 -4.70 10.99 11.39
C SER A 35 -3.23 11.24 11.68
N HIS A 36 -2.55 10.23 12.20
CA HIS A 36 -1.13 10.31 12.56
C HIS A 36 -0.25 10.63 11.35
N VAL A 37 -0.45 9.91 10.23
CA VAL A 37 0.38 10.12 9.03
C VAL A 37 0.02 11.38 8.26
N ILE A 38 -1.25 11.79 8.23
CA ILE A 38 -1.68 13.04 7.62
C ILE A 38 -1.01 14.22 8.34
N GLY A 39 -1.10 14.25 9.68
CA GLY A 39 -0.46 15.29 10.48
C GLY A 39 1.04 15.37 10.23
N ALA A 40 1.72 14.22 10.25
CA ALA A 40 3.15 14.15 9.99
C ALA A 40 3.54 14.55 8.55
N ALA A 41 2.75 14.17 7.55
CA ALA A 41 3.02 14.56 6.16
C ALA A 41 2.87 16.08 5.97
N VAL A 42 1.85 16.70 6.58
CA VAL A 42 1.67 18.17 6.54
C VAL A 42 2.80 18.89 7.26
N GLU A 43 3.21 18.40 8.43
CA GLU A 43 4.36 18.95 9.18
C GLU A 43 5.66 18.85 8.37
N ARG A 44 5.96 17.69 7.78
CA ARG A 44 7.14 17.49 6.92
C ARG A 44 7.14 18.39 5.67
N ALA A 45 5.95 18.67 5.14
CA ALA A 45 5.77 19.62 4.04
C ALA A 45 6.04 21.07 4.45
N LYS A 46 6.16 21.37 5.75
CA LYS A 46 6.24 22.72 6.34
C LYS A 46 5.04 23.59 5.93
N LEU A 47 3.88 22.96 5.78
CA LEU A 47 2.63 23.63 5.41
C LEU A 47 1.81 23.96 6.65
N SER A 48 1.13 25.11 6.60
CA SER A 48 0.02 25.38 7.52
C SER A 48 -1.16 24.47 7.16
N PRO A 49 -1.84 23.85 8.14
CA PRO A 49 -2.96 22.94 7.88
C PRO A 49 -4.10 23.56 7.05
N ASP A 50 -4.31 24.88 7.12
CA ASP A 50 -5.32 25.62 6.36
C ASP A 50 -5.06 25.67 4.85
N ARG A 51 -3.85 25.29 4.40
CA ARG A 51 -3.50 25.19 3.00
C ARG A 51 -3.98 23.88 2.34
N ILE A 52 -4.42 22.91 3.11
CA ILE A 52 -4.90 21.62 2.58
C ILE A 52 -6.37 21.76 2.18
N GLU A 53 -6.64 21.63 0.89
CA GLU A 53 -7.99 21.77 0.34
C GLU A 53 -8.76 20.45 0.36
N GLU A 54 -8.08 19.32 0.03
CA GLU A 54 -8.70 18.01 -0.08
C GLU A 54 -7.82 16.91 0.52
N VAL A 55 -8.47 15.87 1.04
CA VAL A 55 -7.86 14.65 1.56
C VAL A 55 -8.49 13.42 0.91
N PHE A 56 -7.70 12.61 0.24
CA PHE A 56 -8.13 11.29 -0.26
C PHE A 56 -7.43 10.18 0.52
N MET A 57 -8.18 9.36 1.24
CA MET A 57 -7.62 8.22 1.97
C MET A 57 -8.28 6.91 1.55
N GLY A 58 -7.43 5.97 1.13
CA GLY A 58 -7.82 4.59 0.90
C GLY A 58 -8.21 3.90 2.21
N CYS A 59 -9.32 3.18 2.22
CA CYS A 59 -9.74 2.31 3.33
C CYS A 59 -10.70 1.26 2.77
N VAL A 60 -10.40 0.00 2.98
CA VAL A 60 -11.17 -1.13 2.42
C VAL A 60 -12.15 -1.70 3.43
N LEU A 61 -11.81 -1.66 4.71
CA LEU A 61 -12.55 -2.28 5.79
C LEU A 61 -13.19 -1.21 6.71
N PRO A 62 -14.18 -0.42 6.22
CA PRO A 62 -14.73 0.70 6.96
C PRO A 62 -15.83 0.33 7.96
N ALA A 63 -16.29 -0.92 7.98
CA ALA A 63 -17.37 -1.33 8.88
C ALA A 63 -16.99 -1.06 10.34
N GLY A 64 -17.92 -0.49 11.10
CA GLY A 64 -17.72 -0.18 12.52
C GLY A 64 -16.89 1.07 12.81
N GLN A 65 -16.29 1.72 11.82
CA GLN A 65 -15.45 2.91 12.02
C GLN A 65 -16.26 4.23 12.10
N GLY A 66 -17.56 4.20 11.89
CA GLY A 66 -18.39 5.41 11.80
C GLY A 66 -18.40 6.00 10.39
N GLN A 67 -18.97 7.21 10.27
CA GLN A 67 -19.09 7.86 8.96
C GLN A 67 -17.75 8.37 8.45
N ALA A 68 -17.52 8.22 7.13
CA ALA A 68 -16.46 8.86 6.38
C ALA A 68 -15.07 8.76 7.07
N PRO A 69 -14.44 7.57 7.13
CA PRO A 69 -13.16 7.39 7.79
C PRO A 69 -12.06 8.39 7.38
N ALA A 70 -11.97 8.77 6.10
CA ALA A 70 -11.03 9.80 5.65
C ALA A 70 -11.31 11.18 6.29
N ARG A 71 -12.57 11.54 6.49
CA ARG A 71 -12.94 12.78 7.17
C ARG A 71 -12.55 12.74 8.64
N GLN A 72 -12.74 11.60 9.30
CA GLN A 72 -12.30 11.41 10.69
C GLN A 72 -10.78 11.53 10.78
N ALA A 73 -10.04 10.94 9.83
CA ALA A 73 -8.59 11.04 9.77
C ALA A 73 -8.12 12.49 9.56
N ALA A 74 -8.72 13.23 8.64
CA ALA A 74 -8.39 14.63 8.39
C ALA A 74 -8.62 15.51 9.64
N ARG A 75 -9.77 15.36 10.32
CA ARG A 75 -10.06 16.12 11.55
C ARG A 75 -9.15 15.70 12.70
N GLY A 76 -8.87 14.40 12.85
CA GLY A 76 -7.93 13.90 13.85
C GLY A 76 -6.50 14.42 13.65
N ALA A 77 -6.10 14.70 12.40
CA ALA A 77 -4.86 15.38 12.04
C ALA A 77 -4.92 16.89 12.26
N LYS A 78 -6.02 17.44 12.79
CA LYS A 78 -6.26 18.86 13.04
C LYS A 78 -6.28 19.73 11.76
N LEU A 79 -6.66 19.15 10.63
CA LEU A 79 -6.97 19.95 9.45
C LEU A 79 -8.28 20.75 9.69
N PRO A 80 -8.45 21.92 9.06
CA PRO A 80 -9.65 22.73 9.18
C PRO A 80 -10.92 21.99 8.79
N ASP A 81 -12.05 22.43 9.34
CA ASP A 81 -13.36 21.91 8.94
C ASP A 81 -13.72 22.23 7.48
N ALA A 82 -13.07 23.20 6.88
CA ALA A 82 -13.21 23.57 5.47
C ALA A 82 -12.52 22.59 4.51
N THR A 83 -11.53 21.80 4.99
CA THR A 83 -10.83 20.80 4.16
C THR A 83 -11.78 19.68 3.76
N GLY A 84 -11.98 19.41 2.47
CA GLY A 84 -12.72 18.26 1.96
C GLY A 84 -12.05 16.93 2.32
N ALA A 85 -12.82 15.83 2.40
CA ALA A 85 -12.22 14.52 2.62
C ALA A 85 -13.07 13.39 2.03
N THR A 86 -12.42 12.50 1.27
CA THR A 86 -13.08 11.38 0.59
C THR A 86 -12.38 10.05 0.91
N THR A 87 -13.17 9.06 1.32
CA THR A 87 -12.70 7.68 1.49
C THR A 87 -12.78 6.94 0.17
N ILE A 88 -11.67 6.32 -0.25
CA ILE A 88 -11.53 5.59 -1.52
C ILE A 88 -11.44 4.09 -1.22
N ASN A 89 -12.27 3.30 -1.90
CA ASN A 89 -12.13 1.86 -1.91
C ASN A 89 -11.90 1.36 -3.35
N LYS A 90 -10.73 0.81 -3.59
CA LYS A 90 -10.32 0.04 -4.76
C LYS A 90 -9.54 -1.19 -4.30
N VAL A 91 -10.04 -1.87 -3.27
CA VAL A 91 -9.39 -2.99 -2.59
C VAL A 91 -7.91 -2.67 -2.33
N CYS A 92 -6.97 -3.58 -2.63
CA CYS A 92 -5.52 -3.37 -2.41
C CYS A 92 -4.96 -2.08 -3.03
N GLY A 93 -5.58 -1.58 -4.11
CA GLY A 93 -5.17 -0.36 -4.84
C GLY A 93 -5.63 0.95 -4.24
N SER A 94 -6.39 0.96 -3.15
CA SER A 94 -7.08 2.15 -2.62
C SER A 94 -6.15 3.32 -2.35
N GLY A 95 -5.03 3.11 -1.67
CA GLY A 95 -4.06 4.18 -1.35
C GLY A 95 -3.35 4.74 -2.57
N MET A 96 -3.01 3.89 -3.56
CA MET A 96 -2.44 4.37 -4.82
C MET A 96 -3.50 5.09 -5.66
N LYS A 97 -4.73 4.59 -5.71
CA LYS A 97 -5.83 5.26 -6.41
C LYS A 97 -6.14 6.62 -5.79
N ALA A 98 -6.09 6.76 -4.48
CA ALA A 98 -6.20 8.05 -3.81
C ALA A 98 -5.12 9.03 -4.31
N THR A 99 -3.87 8.59 -4.43
CA THR A 99 -2.76 9.40 -4.97
C THR A 99 -2.97 9.76 -6.44
N MET A 100 -3.47 8.82 -7.26
CA MET A 100 -3.79 9.07 -8.67
C MET A 100 -4.89 10.12 -8.83
N LEU A 101 -5.96 10.03 -8.02
CA LEU A 101 -7.06 11.00 -8.03
C LEU A 101 -6.59 12.39 -7.58
N ALA A 102 -5.74 12.47 -6.55
CA ALA A 102 -5.16 13.72 -6.11
C ALA A 102 -4.30 14.37 -7.21
N HIS A 103 -3.46 13.58 -7.90
CA HIS A 103 -2.72 14.03 -9.08
C HIS A 103 -3.68 14.61 -10.13
N ASP A 104 -4.75 13.90 -10.47
CA ASP A 104 -5.66 14.28 -11.55
C ASP A 104 -6.43 15.58 -11.22
N ILE A 105 -6.92 15.75 -9.99
CA ILE A 105 -7.64 16.98 -9.61
C ILE A 105 -6.71 18.20 -9.50
N ILE A 106 -5.47 18.02 -9.06
CA ILE A 106 -4.44 19.10 -9.07
C ILE A 106 -4.11 19.47 -10.52
N HIS A 107 -3.90 18.46 -11.38
CA HIS A 107 -3.62 18.70 -12.81
C HIS A 107 -4.78 19.44 -13.50
N ALA A 108 -6.02 19.07 -13.18
CA ALA A 108 -7.23 19.74 -13.68
C ALA A 108 -7.44 21.15 -13.10
N GLY A 109 -6.74 21.54 -12.03
CA GLY A 109 -6.91 22.83 -11.37
C GLY A 109 -8.11 22.90 -10.43
N SER A 110 -8.66 21.76 -10.01
CA SER A 110 -9.78 21.69 -9.05
C SER A 110 -9.32 21.87 -7.60
N ALA A 111 -8.05 21.62 -7.31
CA ALA A 111 -7.39 21.89 -6.03
C ALA A 111 -5.90 22.19 -6.26
N GLU A 112 -5.28 22.90 -5.34
CA GLU A 112 -3.86 23.26 -5.42
C GLU A 112 -2.97 22.35 -4.57
N ILE A 113 -3.40 22.04 -3.33
CA ILE A 113 -2.66 21.20 -2.38
C ILE A 113 -3.58 20.13 -1.82
N VAL A 114 -3.21 18.87 -2.02
CA VAL A 114 -4.00 17.71 -1.65
C VAL A 114 -3.18 16.73 -0.83
N VAL A 115 -3.76 16.20 0.23
CA VAL A 115 -3.22 15.03 0.94
C VAL A 115 -3.84 13.77 0.36
N ALA A 116 -3.00 12.82 -0.03
CA ALA A 116 -3.46 11.53 -0.53
C ALA A 116 -2.74 10.39 0.17
N GLY A 117 -3.46 9.31 0.46
CA GLY A 117 -2.86 8.20 1.16
C GLY A 117 -3.80 7.01 1.32
N GLY A 118 -3.52 6.23 2.34
CA GLY A 118 -4.37 5.11 2.74
C GLY A 118 -4.10 4.69 4.17
N MET A 119 -5.08 4.04 4.73
CA MET A 119 -5.10 3.59 6.12
C MET A 119 -5.88 2.29 6.23
N GLU A 120 -5.42 1.37 7.05
CA GLU A 120 -6.14 0.14 7.33
C GLU A 120 -5.82 -0.37 8.73
N SER A 121 -6.83 -0.89 9.40
CA SER A 121 -6.67 -1.67 10.62
C SER A 121 -7.40 -3.00 10.43
N MET A 122 -6.67 -4.00 9.92
CA MET A 122 -7.22 -5.33 9.70
C MET A 122 -7.53 -6.00 11.03
N SER A 123 -6.78 -5.66 12.08
CA SER A 123 -7.02 -6.15 13.45
C SER A 123 -8.37 -5.72 14.02
N ASN A 124 -8.91 -4.59 13.57
CA ASN A 124 -10.18 -4.05 14.05
C ASN A 124 -11.37 -4.25 13.08
N ALA A 125 -11.18 -5.01 12.00
CA ALA A 125 -12.28 -5.38 11.12
C ALA A 125 -13.29 -6.24 11.90
N PRO A 126 -14.58 -5.82 11.98
CA PRO A 126 -15.56 -6.53 12.80
C PRO A 126 -16.09 -7.76 12.12
N TYR A 127 -16.75 -8.62 12.92
CA TYR A 127 -17.60 -9.66 12.39
C TYR A 127 -19.00 -9.12 12.09
N LEU A 128 -19.64 -9.65 11.04
CA LEU A 128 -20.93 -9.20 10.51
C LEU A 128 -22.02 -10.24 10.74
N LEU A 129 -23.22 -9.75 11.01
CA LEU A 129 -24.45 -10.53 11.10
C LEU A 129 -25.40 -10.10 9.98
N ALA A 130 -25.25 -10.68 8.79
CA ALA A 130 -25.93 -10.22 7.56
C ALA A 130 -27.46 -10.21 7.66
N LYS A 131 -28.06 -11.15 8.40
CA LYS A 131 -29.52 -11.28 8.55
C LYS A 131 -30.08 -10.59 9.80
N ALA A 132 -29.26 -9.96 10.63
CA ALA A 132 -29.69 -9.38 11.91
C ALA A 132 -30.85 -8.39 11.76
N ARG A 133 -30.87 -7.56 10.72
CA ARG A 133 -31.93 -6.55 10.47
C ARG A 133 -33.29 -7.18 10.19
N GLY A 134 -33.34 -8.27 9.43
CA GLY A 134 -34.56 -9.04 9.15
C GLY A 134 -34.90 -10.09 10.21
N GLY A 135 -33.99 -10.35 11.14
CA GLY A 135 -34.08 -11.37 12.19
C GLY A 135 -33.62 -12.76 11.74
N TYR A 136 -32.95 -13.44 12.65
CA TYR A 136 -32.60 -14.86 12.51
C TYR A 136 -33.85 -15.70 12.91
N ARG A 137 -34.42 -16.43 11.95
CA ARG A 137 -35.56 -17.26 12.18
C ARG A 137 -35.14 -18.63 12.76
N ALA A 138 -35.87 -19.70 12.48
CA ALA A 138 -35.50 -21.05 12.93
C ALA A 138 -34.25 -21.55 12.20
N GLY A 139 -33.35 -22.24 12.93
CA GLY A 139 -32.12 -22.80 12.42
C GLY A 139 -30.85 -22.00 12.75
N HIS A 140 -29.71 -22.60 12.42
CA HIS A 140 -28.40 -21.96 12.61
C HIS A 140 -28.05 -21.03 11.48
N ASP A 141 -27.22 -20.00 11.77
CA ASP A 141 -26.59 -19.13 10.77
C ASP A 141 -25.13 -18.86 11.16
N ARG A 142 -24.38 -18.15 10.31
CA ARG A 142 -22.96 -17.89 10.47
C ARG A 142 -22.69 -16.44 10.83
N ILE A 143 -21.60 -16.23 11.55
CA ILE A 143 -20.93 -14.93 11.71
C ILE A 143 -19.93 -14.81 10.56
N ILE A 144 -19.89 -13.65 9.90
CA ILE A 144 -19.06 -13.39 8.72
C ILE A 144 -17.93 -12.47 9.12
N ASP A 145 -16.70 -12.85 8.83
CA ASP A 145 -15.53 -11.97 9.02
C ASP A 145 -15.49 -10.92 7.91
N HIS A 146 -15.62 -9.65 8.27
CA HIS A 146 -15.54 -8.52 7.33
C HIS A 146 -14.22 -8.48 6.57
N MET A 147 -13.09 -8.77 7.25
CA MET A 147 -11.78 -8.78 6.63
C MET A 147 -11.69 -9.80 5.48
N PHE A 148 -12.23 -11.00 5.68
CA PHE A 148 -12.26 -12.02 4.65
C PHE A 148 -13.27 -11.67 3.56
N MET A 149 -14.52 -11.40 3.91
CA MET A 149 -15.59 -11.20 2.94
C MET A 149 -15.34 -10.02 1.99
N ASP A 150 -14.87 -8.90 2.52
CA ASP A 150 -14.74 -7.67 1.73
C ASP A 150 -13.28 -7.36 1.30
N GLY A 151 -12.30 -8.13 1.80
CA GLY A 151 -10.89 -7.89 1.53
C GLY A 151 -10.10 -9.06 0.95
N LEU A 152 -10.40 -10.31 1.33
CA LEU A 152 -9.54 -11.47 1.05
C LEU A 152 -10.24 -12.63 0.32
N GLU A 153 -11.56 -12.57 0.14
CA GLU A 153 -12.34 -13.52 -0.67
C GLU A 153 -12.73 -12.88 -2.01
N ASP A 154 -12.94 -13.72 -3.00
CA ASP A 154 -13.43 -13.28 -4.29
C ASP A 154 -14.92 -12.92 -4.25
N ALA A 155 -15.26 -11.79 -4.86
CA ALA A 155 -16.65 -11.32 -4.88
C ALA A 155 -17.54 -12.09 -5.86
N TYR A 156 -16.97 -12.78 -6.83
CA TYR A 156 -17.66 -13.44 -7.93
C TYR A 156 -17.79 -14.96 -7.70
N GLU A 157 -16.79 -15.57 -7.03
CA GLU A 157 -16.78 -16.97 -6.62
C GLU A 157 -16.76 -17.06 -5.09
N THR A 158 -17.93 -16.99 -4.47
CA THR A 158 -18.08 -16.92 -3.01
C THR A 158 -17.33 -18.05 -2.29
N GLY A 159 -16.53 -17.67 -1.30
CA GLY A 159 -15.72 -18.58 -0.49
C GLY A 159 -14.39 -18.97 -1.12
N ARG A 160 -14.07 -18.47 -2.31
CA ARG A 160 -12.76 -18.66 -2.93
C ARG A 160 -11.79 -17.57 -2.45
N SER A 161 -10.69 -17.98 -1.86
CA SER A 161 -9.70 -17.04 -1.34
C SER A 161 -8.82 -16.45 -2.42
N MET A 162 -8.28 -15.26 -2.20
CA MET A 162 -7.26 -14.67 -3.09
C MET A 162 -6.04 -15.59 -3.27
N GLY A 163 -5.71 -16.41 -2.26
CA GLY A 163 -4.62 -17.37 -2.35
C GLY A 163 -4.85 -18.51 -3.33
N ASP A 164 -6.09 -18.91 -3.56
CA ASP A 164 -6.43 -19.91 -4.59
C ASP A 164 -6.06 -19.44 -6.00
N PHE A 165 -6.24 -18.15 -6.27
CA PHE A 165 -5.78 -17.53 -7.54
C PHE A 165 -4.26 -17.43 -7.61
N GLY A 166 -3.60 -17.18 -6.45
CA GLY A 166 -2.15 -17.25 -6.33
C GLY A 166 -1.61 -18.64 -6.72
N GLU A 167 -2.24 -19.72 -6.24
CA GLU A 167 -1.89 -21.10 -6.63
C GLU A 167 -2.08 -21.35 -8.13
N ALA A 168 -3.16 -20.85 -8.74
CA ALA A 168 -3.37 -20.94 -10.19
C ALA A 168 -2.24 -20.26 -10.97
N THR A 169 -1.75 -19.11 -10.47
CA THR A 169 -0.59 -18.42 -11.05
C THR A 169 0.70 -19.21 -10.86
N ALA A 170 0.93 -19.77 -9.66
CA ALA A 170 2.09 -20.62 -9.41
C ALA A 170 2.14 -21.80 -10.41
N GLU A 171 1.00 -22.44 -10.64
CA GLU A 171 0.85 -23.54 -11.60
C GLU A 171 1.10 -23.08 -13.04
N ALA A 172 0.44 -22.01 -13.49
CA ALA A 172 0.60 -21.48 -14.86
C ALA A 172 2.03 -21.04 -15.17
N TYR A 173 2.72 -20.48 -14.18
CA TYR A 173 4.12 -20.05 -14.29
C TYR A 173 5.11 -21.13 -13.91
N GLN A 174 4.67 -22.30 -13.46
CA GLN A 174 5.52 -23.40 -12.99
C GLN A 174 6.49 -22.97 -11.87
N PHE A 175 6.03 -22.06 -11.00
CA PHE A 175 6.80 -21.69 -9.82
C PHE A 175 6.67 -22.79 -8.77
N THR A 176 7.78 -23.43 -8.46
CA THR A 176 7.82 -24.50 -7.46
C THR A 176 7.67 -23.93 -6.05
N ARG A 177 7.38 -24.80 -5.09
CA ARG A 177 7.42 -24.46 -3.67
C ARG A 177 8.80 -23.91 -3.28
N ALA A 178 9.87 -24.52 -3.78
CA ALA A 178 11.25 -24.13 -3.49
C ALA A 178 11.56 -22.71 -4.00
N ASP A 179 11.09 -22.35 -5.19
CA ASP A 179 11.25 -21.00 -5.75
C ASP A 179 10.57 -19.94 -4.88
N GLN A 180 9.36 -20.25 -4.43
CA GLN A 180 8.56 -19.34 -3.59
C GLN A 180 9.14 -19.20 -2.18
N ASP A 181 9.62 -20.29 -1.57
CA ASP A 181 10.31 -20.23 -0.28
C ASP A 181 11.62 -19.44 -0.39
N ALA A 182 12.39 -19.60 -1.47
CA ALA A 182 13.61 -18.84 -1.73
C ALA A 182 13.30 -17.34 -1.84
N TYR A 183 12.23 -16.96 -2.57
CA TYR A 183 11.78 -15.61 -2.67
C TYR A 183 11.35 -15.04 -1.30
N ALA A 184 10.57 -15.81 -0.52
CA ALA A 184 10.10 -15.41 0.80
C ALA A 184 11.26 -15.21 1.80
N MET A 185 12.27 -16.07 1.75
CA MET A 185 13.49 -15.94 2.54
C MET A 185 14.27 -14.68 2.18
N GLU A 186 14.39 -14.40 0.88
CA GLU A 186 15.12 -13.22 0.41
C GLU A 186 14.41 -11.93 0.81
N THR A 187 13.09 -11.83 0.58
CA THR A 187 12.32 -10.63 0.94
C THR A 187 12.33 -10.39 2.47
N LEU A 188 12.29 -11.44 3.28
CA LEU A 188 12.43 -11.36 4.73
C LEU A 188 13.85 -10.87 5.12
N THR A 189 14.88 -11.38 4.48
CA THR A 189 16.27 -10.97 4.73
C THR A 189 16.47 -9.49 4.40
N ARG A 190 15.94 -9.04 3.27
CA ARG A 190 15.96 -7.62 2.85
C ARG A 190 15.22 -6.74 3.84
N ALA A 191 14.01 -7.14 4.25
CA ALA A 191 13.20 -6.38 5.22
C ALA A 191 13.88 -6.26 6.59
N ARG A 192 14.47 -7.33 7.10
CA ARG A 192 15.25 -7.30 8.35
C ARG A 192 16.44 -6.35 8.24
N LYS A 193 17.24 -6.50 7.20
CA LYS A 193 18.39 -5.62 6.95
C LYS A 193 17.94 -4.16 6.87
N ALA A 194 16.80 -3.86 6.22
CA ALA A 194 16.25 -2.52 6.12
C ALA A 194 15.81 -1.96 7.49
N VAL A 195 15.10 -2.76 8.29
CA VAL A 195 14.67 -2.36 9.64
C VAL A 195 15.87 -2.15 10.55
N GLU A 196 16.77 -3.11 10.66
CA GLU A 196 17.95 -3.06 11.54
C GLU A 196 18.95 -2.00 11.09
N GLY A 197 19.14 -1.85 9.79
CA GLY A 197 20.01 -0.83 9.18
C GLY A 197 19.42 0.58 9.16
N GLY A 198 18.15 0.75 9.53
CA GLY A 198 17.48 2.03 9.61
C GLY A 198 17.09 2.63 8.24
N ALA A 199 16.98 1.83 7.19
CA ALA A 199 16.58 2.28 5.86
C ALA A 199 15.18 2.94 5.85
N PHE A 200 14.31 2.54 6.78
CA PHE A 200 12.95 3.09 6.90
C PHE A 200 12.84 4.30 7.83
N LYS A 201 13.91 4.75 8.49
CA LYS A 201 13.84 5.86 9.46
C LYS A 201 13.34 7.18 8.87
N ALA A 202 13.66 7.47 7.62
CA ALA A 202 13.22 8.69 6.96
C ALA A 202 11.72 8.68 6.63
N GLU A 203 11.14 7.53 6.35
CA GLU A 203 9.73 7.40 5.96
C GLU A 203 8.80 7.14 7.15
N ILE A 204 9.24 6.42 8.16
CA ILE A 204 8.44 6.08 9.34
C ILE A 204 8.26 7.28 10.27
N VAL A 205 7.02 7.46 10.75
CA VAL A 205 6.68 8.33 11.87
C VAL A 205 6.35 7.43 13.05
N PRO A 206 7.15 7.42 14.11
CA PRO A 206 6.88 6.62 15.30
C PRO A 206 5.51 6.93 15.88
N ILE A 207 4.81 5.90 16.34
CA ILE A 207 3.51 6.04 17.01
C ILE A 207 3.61 5.52 18.46
N THR A 208 2.97 6.21 19.40
CA THR A 208 2.99 5.82 20.80
C THR A 208 1.78 4.98 21.17
N VAL A 209 2.01 3.77 21.63
CA VAL A 209 0.99 2.88 22.22
C VAL A 209 0.99 3.08 23.73
N VAL A 210 -0.20 3.21 24.33
CA VAL A 210 -0.35 3.28 25.78
C VAL A 210 -0.64 1.89 26.32
N GLU A 211 0.32 1.31 27.02
CA GLU A 211 0.23 0.00 27.65
C GLU A 211 0.03 0.15 29.17
N LYS A 212 -0.30 -0.97 29.85
CA LYS A 212 -0.42 -0.98 31.32
C LYS A 212 0.88 -0.57 32.04
N THR A 213 2.00 -0.82 31.39
CA THR A 213 3.36 -0.50 31.89
C THR A 213 3.82 0.91 31.58
N GLY A 214 3.01 1.67 30.81
CA GLY A 214 3.32 3.03 30.36
C GLY A 214 3.37 3.17 28.84
N PRO A 215 3.67 4.36 28.32
CA PRO A 215 3.76 4.61 26.89
C PRO A 215 4.98 3.92 26.27
N ARG A 216 4.78 3.28 25.11
CA ARG A 216 5.84 2.66 24.31
C ARG A 216 5.80 3.20 22.88
N ALA A 217 6.92 3.72 22.41
CA ALA A 217 7.05 4.17 21.02
C ALA A 217 7.31 2.98 20.09
N ILE A 218 6.52 2.85 19.04
CA ILE A 218 6.69 1.90 17.96
C ILE A 218 7.31 2.65 16.78
N ALA A 219 8.53 2.29 16.40
CA ALA A 219 9.31 2.97 15.36
C ALA A 219 9.78 2.04 14.23
N ASN A 220 9.48 0.75 14.32
CA ASN A 220 9.91 -0.26 13.37
C ASN A 220 8.73 -1.12 12.91
N ASP A 221 8.80 -1.61 11.67
CA ASP A 221 7.87 -2.63 11.18
C ASP A 221 8.02 -3.91 12.02
N GLU A 222 6.89 -4.42 12.51
CA GLU A 222 6.87 -5.49 13.50
C GLU A 222 7.16 -6.86 12.88
N HIS A 223 6.54 -7.17 11.73
CA HIS A 223 6.51 -8.52 11.18
C HIS A 223 7.89 -9.09 10.85
N PRO A 224 8.83 -8.37 10.20
CA PRO A 224 10.15 -8.90 9.88
C PRO A 224 10.94 -9.36 11.10
N LEU A 225 10.74 -8.69 12.25
CA LEU A 225 11.45 -8.97 13.49
C LEU A 225 10.89 -10.18 14.26
N LYS A 226 9.66 -10.60 13.94
CA LYS A 226 8.95 -11.69 14.64
C LYS A 226 8.94 -13.02 13.87
N VAL A 227 9.23 -13.02 12.59
CA VAL A 227 9.27 -14.25 11.77
C VAL A 227 10.56 -15.03 12.08
N ASP A 228 10.46 -16.32 12.28
CA ASP A 228 11.63 -17.21 12.37
C ASP A 228 11.92 -17.83 10.99
N PRO A 229 13.02 -17.42 10.31
CA PRO A 229 13.32 -17.92 8.96
C PRO A 229 13.56 -19.43 8.92
N ALA A 230 14.03 -20.03 10.01
CA ALA A 230 14.28 -21.47 10.04
C ALA A 230 13.00 -22.32 9.94
N LYS A 231 11.83 -21.71 10.21
CA LYS A 231 10.53 -22.39 10.09
C LYS A 231 9.95 -22.38 8.68
N ILE A 232 10.43 -21.50 7.79
CA ILE A 232 9.84 -21.33 6.44
C ILE A 232 9.81 -22.63 5.63
N PRO A 233 10.87 -23.43 5.54
CA PRO A 233 10.84 -24.66 4.76
C PRO A 233 9.85 -25.71 5.29
N GLY A 234 9.52 -25.67 6.59
CA GLY A 234 8.57 -26.58 7.25
C GLY A 234 7.12 -26.14 7.22
N LEU A 235 6.80 -24.95 6.68
CA LEU A 235 5.41 -24.46 6.62
C LEU A 235 4.57 -25.32 5.67
N LYS A 236 3.30 -25.52 6.05
CA LYS A 236 2.32 -26.17 5.18
C LYS A 236 1.73 -25.17 4.18
N PRO A 237 1.30 -25.62 2.99
CA PRO A 237 0.50 -24.80 2.09
C PRO A 237 -0.72 -24.22 2.80
N ALA A 238 -1.04 -22.96 2.50
CA ALA A 238 -2.09 -22.22 3.22
C ALA A 238 -3.49 -22.33 2.57
N PHE A 239 -3.55 -22.53 1.24
CA PHE A 239 -4.81 -22.38 0.48
C PHE A 239 -5.32 -23.70 -0.12
N ARG A 240 -4.44 -24.60 -0.53
CA ARG A 240 -4.78 -25.92 -1.09
C ARG A 240 -3.97 -27.00 -0.41
N ALA A 241 -4.56 -28.16 -0.20
CA ALA A 241 -3.89 -29.29 0.47
C ALA A 241 -2.55 -29.69 -0.23
N ASN A 242 -2.52 -29.64 -1.56
CA ASN A 242 -1.32 -29.91 -2.38
C ASN A 242 -0.79 -28.62 -3.04
N GLY A 243 -1.05 -27.47 -2.44
CA GLY A 243 -0.57 -26.20 -2.95
C GLY A 243 0.91 -25.95 -2.68
N THR A 244 1.38 -24.82 -3.17
CA THR A 244 2.79 -24.40 -3.05
C THR A 244 2.94 -23.10 -2.24
N ILE A 245 1.87 -22.32 -2.11
CA ILE A 245 1.90 -21.04 -1.39
C ILE A 245 1.75 -21.25 0.12
N THR A 246 2.73 -20.81 0.86
CA THR A 246 2.74 -20.85 2.33
C THR A 246 2.41 -19.49 2.94
N PRO A 247 2.15 -19.41 4.26
CA PRO A 247 2.06 -18.12 4.93
C PRO A 247 3.28 -17.21 4.73
N ALA A 248 4.48 -17.75 4.51
CA ALA A 248 5.67 -16.95 4.24
C ALA A 248 5.73 -16.40 2.81
N ALA A 249 5.13 -17.12 1.83
CA ALA A 249 5.00 -16.70 0.45
C ALA A 249 3.72 -15.87 0.18
N SER A 250 3.01 -15.49 1.24
CA SER A 250 1.81 -14.65 1.24
C SER A 250 2.06 -13.38 2.02
N SER A 251 1.43 -12.27 1.64
CA SER A 251 1.47 -11.06 2.46
C SER A 251 0.80 -11.30 3.82
N ALA A 252 1.41 -10.76 4.87
CA ALA A 252 0.79 -10.82 6.19
C ALA A 252 -0.31 -9.77 6.33
N ASN A 253 -1.44 -10.14 6.96
CA ASN A 253 -2.44 -9.17 7.39
C ASN A 253 -1.78 -8.19 8.37
N ALA A 254 -2.07 -6.90 8.22
CA ALA A 254 -1.35 -5.86 8.95
C ALA A 254 -2.22 -4.61 9.19
N ASP A 255 -1.77 -3.80 10.13
CA ASP A 255 -2.31 -2.47 10.43
C ASP A 255 -1.29 -1.41 10.02
N GLY A 256 -1.74 -0.30 9.44
CA GLY A 256 -0.84 0.78 9.07
C GLY A 256 -1.48 1.85 8.19
N ALA A 257 -0.76 2.95 8.00
CA ALA A 257 -1.18 4.06 7.17
C ALA A 257 0.01 4.73 6.49
N ALA A 258 -0.24 5.37 5.35
CA ALA A 258 0.73 6.19 4.64
C ALA A 258 0.03 7.40 4.00
N ALA A 259 0.72 8.54 3.94
CA ALA A 259 0.20 9.77 3.35
C ALA A 259 1.30 10.53 2.59
N LEU A 260 0.88 11.20 1.53
CA LEU A 260 1.69 12.09 0.71
C LEU A 260 0.99 13.45 0.61
N VAL A 261 1.75 14.53 0.55
CA VAL A 261 1.26 15.86 0.18
C VAL A 261 1.65 16.12 -1.26
N LEU A 262 0.68 16.49 -2.07
CA LEU A 262 0.85 16.76 -3.51
C LEU A 262 0.50 18.20 -3.82
N ALA A 263 1.24 18.83 -4.74
CA ALA A 263 0.96 20.18 -5.25
C ALA A 263 1.48 20.32 -6.68
N LYS A 264 1.09 21.42 -7.38
CA LYS A 264 1.76 21.82 -8.62
C LYS A 264 3.19 22.27 -8.34
N ARG A 265 4.11 22.00 -9.27
CA ARG A 265 5.51 22.38 -9.15
C ARG A 265 5.69 23.91 -9.00
N SER A 266 4.98 24.68 -9.80
CA SER A 266 5.04 26.15 -9.74
C SER A 266 4.60 26.71 -8.38
N LEU A 267 3.58 26.09 -7.77
CA LEU A 267 3.13 26.45 -6.42
C LEU A 267 4.19 26.09 -5.38
N ALA A 268 4.74 24.88 -5.46
CA ALA A 268 5.78 24.44 -4.53
C ALA A 268 7.01 25.37 -4.61
N ASP A 269 7.45 25.71 -5.82
CA ASP A 269 8.59 26.62 -6.03
C ASP A 269 8.28 28.04 -5.52
N ARG A 270 7.08 28.58 -5.78
CA ARG A 270 6.65 29.91 -5.31
C ARG A 270 6.62 29.99 -3.78
N ASP A 271 6.13 28.96 -3.12
CA ASP A 271 5.90 28.94 -1.68
C ASP A 271 7.09 28.35 -0.89
N GLY A 272 8.19 28.01 -1.59
CA GLY A 272 9.40 27.43 -0.97
C GLY A 272 9.20 26.06 -0.34
N LEU A 273 8.22 25.29 -0.85
CA LEU A 273 7.94 23.94 -0.36
C LEU A 273 8.97 22.95 -0.92
N PRO A 274 9.25 21.86 -0.20
CA PRO A 274 10.04 20.77 -0.76
C PRO A 274 9.41 20.24 -2.04
N SER A 275 10.22 19.81 -2.99
CA SER A 275 9.80 19.10 -4.19
C SER A 275 10.63 17.84 -4.30
N LEU A 276 10.11 16.72 -3.77
CA LEU A 276 10.85 15.47 -3.64
C LEU A 276 10.91 14.69 -4.96
N ALA A 277 9.76 14.57 -5.63
CA ALA A 277 9.64 13.88 -6.91
C ALA A 277 8.48 14.42 -7.74
N VAL A 278 8.60 14.31 -9.07
CA VAL A 278 7.52 14.53 -10.02
C VAL A 278 6.74 13.21 -10.19
N ILE A 279 5.42 13.26 -10.19
CA ILE A 279 4.60 12.15 -10.66
C ILE A 279 4.57 12.24 -12.19
N ARG A 280 5.26 11.31 -12.87
CA ARG A 280 5.37 11.30 -14.34
C ARG A 280 4.11 10.79 -15.02
N GLY A 281 3.40 9.91 -14.36
CA GLY A 281 2.15 9.35 -14.82
C GLY A 281 1.70 8.18 -13.98
N HIS A 282 0.49 7.71 -14.28
CA HIS A 282 -0.10 6.53 -13.67
C HIS A 282 -0.96 5.77 -14.68
N ALA A 283 -1.22 4.51 -14.42
CA ALA A 283 -2.05 3.64 -15.25
C ALA A 283 -2.86 2.66 -14.39
N THR A 284 -3.96 2.19 -14.96
CA THR A 284 -4.76 1.07 -14.46
C THR A 284 -4.88 0.00 -15.53
N HIS A 285 -5.01 -1.24 -15.09
CA HIS A 285 -5.35 -2.37 -15.93
C HIS A 285 -6.42 -3.22 -15.27
N SER A 286 -7.28 -3.85 -16.05
CA SER A 286 -8.29 -4.79 -15.59
C SER A 286 -8.33 -5.99 -16.52
N GLN A 287 -8.51 -7.18 -15.98
CA GLN A 287 -8.55 -8.45 -16.66
C GLN A 287 -9.45 -9.44 -15.87
N GLU A 288 -9.52 -10.69 -16.28
CA GLU A 288 -10.30 -11.70 -15.58
C GLU A 288 -9.87 -11.80 -14.10
N PRO A 289 -10.82 -11.85 -13.13
CA PRO A 289 -10.53 -11.85 -11.70
C PRO A 289 -9.53 -12.92 -11.26
N GLN A 290 -9.60 -14.11 -11.83
CA GLN A 290 -8.69 -15.21 -11.49
C GLN A 290 -7.21 -14.91 -11.77
N TRP A 291 -6.90 -13.96 -12.66
CA TRP A 291 -5.55 -13.58 -13.04
C TRP A 291 -5.10 -12.26 -12.42
N PHE A 292 -5.75 -11.79 -11.35
CA PHE A 292 -5.40 -10.52 -10.69
C PHE A 292 -3.89 -10.44 -10.32
N THR A 293 -3.29 -11.57 -9.99
CA THR A 293 -1.87 -11.67 -9.62
C THR A 293 -0.90 -11.22 -10.72
N THR A 294 -1.28 -11.35 -11.99
CA THR A 294 -0.48 -10.93 -13.16
C THR A 294 -0.86 -9.54 -13.69
N ALA A 295 -1.95 -8.95 -13.20
CA ALA A 295 -2.44 -7.65 -13.65
C ALA A 295 -1.42 -6.48 -13.51
N PRO A 296 -0.46 -6.48 -12.56
CA PRO A 296 0.59 -5.47 -12.53
C PRO A 296 1.45 -5.41 -13.80
N ILE A 297 1.64 -6.54 -14.50
CA ILE A 297 2.48 -6.63 -15.69
C ILE A 297 1.97 -5.70 -16.80
N PRO A 298 0.72 -5.86 -17.31
CA PRO A 298 0.17 -4.96 -18.32
C PRO A 298 -0.04 -3.53 -17.78
N ALA A 299 -0.31 -3.34 -16.48
CA ALA A 299 -0.41 -2.01 -15.89
C ALA A 299 0.93 -1.25 -15.97
N ILE A 300 2.04 -1.92 -15.65
CA ILE A 300 3.40 -1.35 -15.75
C ILE A 300 3.74 -1.07 -17.22
N ARG A 301 3.51 -2.02 -18.15
CA ARG A 301 3.75 -1.79 -19.58
C ARG A 301 3.01 -0.55 -20.07
N LYS A 302 1.72 -0.46 -19.81
CA LYS A 302 0.89 0.70 -20.17
C LYS A 302 1.39 2.00 -19.57
N LEU A 303 1.88 1.95 -18.33
CA LEU A 303 2.48 3.12 -17.67
C LEU A 303 3.78 3.54 -18.35
N LEU A 304 4.68 2.59 -18.60
CA LEU A 304 5.98 2.86 -19.23
C LEU A 304 5.80 3.45 -20.63
N ASP A 305 4.89 2.90 -21.43
CA ASP A 305 4.53 3.44 -22.74
C ASP A 305 4.01 4.88 -22.63
N LYS A 306 3.14 5.15 -21.66
CA LYS A 306 2.56 6.50 -21.41
C LYS A 306 3.62 7.54 -21.05
N VAL A 307 4.63 7.16 -20.26
CA VAL A 307 5.68 8.09 -19.80
C VAL A 307 6.92 8.08 -20.68
N GLY A 308 6.96 7.23 -21.70
CA GLY A 308 8.09 7.11 -22.64
C GLY A 308 9.34 6.49 -22.02
N TRP A 309 9.17 5.57 -21.05
CA TRP A 309 10.27 4.85 -20.44
C TRP A 309 10.28 3.38 -20.86
N SER A 310 11.47 2.80 -20.97
CA SER A 310 11.68 1.37 -21.01
C SER A 310 11.86 0.81 -19.59
N VAL A 311 11.77 -0.50 -19.40
CA VAL A 311 12.11 -1.17 -18.13
C VAL A 311 13.53 -0.85 -17.69
N GLY A 312 14.48 -0.74 -18.65
CA GLY A 312 15.86 -0.39 -18.39
C GLY A 312 16.07 1.01 -17.82
N ASP A 313 15.18 1.96 -18.15
CA ASP A 313 15.22 3.36 -17.67
C ASP A 313 14.76 3.52 -16.21
N VAL A 314 14.12 2.50 -15.64
CA VAL A 314 13.65 2.50 -14.26
C VAL A 314 14.77 1.99 -13.36
N ASP A 315 15.08 2.78 -12.33
CA ASP A 315 16.11 2.45 -11.37
C ASP A 315 15.60 1.48 -10.31
N LEU A 316 14.38 1.70 -9.77
CA LEU A 316 13.78 0.85 -8.75
C LEU A 316 12.31 0.56 -9.04
N PHE A 317 11.89 -0.65 -8.69
CA PHE A 317 10.50 -1.10 -8.70
C PHE A 317 10.05 -1.49 -7.30
N GLU A 318 8.89 -1.01 -6.89
CA GLU A 318 8.13 -1.48 -5.72
C GLU A 318 6.85 -2.16 -6.21
N ILE A 319 6.84 -3.48 -6.28
CA ILE A 319 5.67 -4.27 -6.69
C ILE A 319 5.15 -5.02 -5.48
N ASN A 320 3.90 -4.78 -5.12
CA ASN A 320 3.30 -5.39 -3.94
C ASN A 320 3.35 -6.92 -4.00
N GLU A 321 3.84 -7.51 -2.93
CA GLU A 321 3.90 -8.96 -2.75
C GLU A 321 2.62 -9.45 -2.05
N ALA A 322 1.43 -9.29 -2.70
CA ALA A 322 0.22 -9.93 -2.17
C ALA A 322 0.47 -11.43 -1.97
N PHE A 323 1.20 -12.02 -2.90
CA PHE A 323 1.88 -13.32 -2.84
C PHE A 323 3.24 -13.19 -3.52
N ALA A 324 4.20 -14.03 -3.16
CA ALA A 324 5.51 -14.06 -3.81
C ALA A 324 5.40 -14.19 -5.35
N VAL A 325 4.46 -15.01 -5.82
CA VAL A 325 4.20 -15.23 -7.26
C VAL A 325 3.86 -13.97 -8.04
N VAL A 326 3.29 -12.93 -7.40
CA VAL A 326 2.97 -11.65 -8.06
C VAL A 326 4.24 -10.95 -8.51
N ALA A 327 5.18 -10.76 -7.60
CA ALA A 327 6.44 -10.11 -7.89
C ALA A 327 7.34 -10.99 -8.77
N MET A 328 7.33 -12.32 -8.56
CA MET A 328 8.07 -13.29 -9.40
C MET A 328 7.58 -13.28 -10.85
N ALA A 329 6.26 -13.26 -11.08
CA ALA A 329 5.69 -13.19 -12.43
C ALA A 329 6.03 -11.84 -13.11
N ALA A 330 5.89 -10.73 -12.39
CA ALA A 330 6.24 -9.41 -12.90
C ALA A 330 7.76 -9.33 -13.23
N GLN A 331 8.61 -9.84 -12.36
CA GLN A 331 10.04 -9.91 -12.59
C GLN A 331 10.38 -10.65 -13.87
N ARG A 332 9.79 -11.84 -14.07
CA ARG A 332 10.04 -12.69 -15.25
C ARG A 332 9.55 -12.04 -16.55
N ASP A 333 8.31 -11.59 -16.58
CA ASP A 333 7.65 -11.13 -17.80
C ASP A 333 8.07 -9.73 -18.24
N LEU A 334 8.55 -8.90 -17.32
CA LEU A 334 9.09 -7.56 -17.60
C LEU A 334 10.62 -7.56 -17.72
N GLY A 335 11.30 -8.65 -17.36
CA GLY A 335 12.76 -8.71 -17.34
C GLY A 335 13.39 -7.80 -16.29
N ILE A 336 12.70 -7.59 -15.14
CA ILE A 336 13.21 -6.74 -14.07
C ILE A 336 14.37 -7.45 -13.38
N VAL A 337 15.52 -6.77 -13.27
CA VAL A 337 16.66 -7.27 -12.50
C VAL A 337 16.30 -7.33 -11.01
N ARG A 338 16.58 -8.46 -10.35
CA ARG A 338 16.18 -8.71 -8.96
C ARG A 338 16.64 -7.62 -7.98
N ASP A 339 17.83 -7.07 -8.22
CA ASP A 339 18.39 -6.02 -7.36
C ASP A 339 17.71 -4.63 -7.51
N LYS A 340 16.81 -4.50 -8.48
CA LYS A 340 15.96 -3.31 -8.66
C LYS A 340 14.54 -3.48 -8.09
N LEU A 341 14.17 -4.68 -7.66
CA LEU A 341 12.81 -5.04 -7.23
C LEU A 341 12.74 -5.21 -5.72
N ASN A 342 11.90 -4.42 -5.04
CA ASN A 342 11.62 -4.52 -3.60
C ASN A 342 12.91 -4.63 -2.78
N ILE A 343 13.82 -3.67 -2.97
CA ILE A 343 15.18 -3.73 -2.43
C ILE A 343 15.25 -3.79 -0.90
N ASN A 344 14.22 -3.27 -0.25
CA ASN A 344 14.07 -3.26 1.21
C ASN A 344 13.08 -4.34 1.72
N GLY A 345 12.78 -5.34 0.88
CA GLY A 345 11.74 -6.33 1.14
C GLY A 345 10.35 -5.81 0.81
N GLY A 346 9.38 -6.71 0.72
CA GLY A 346 8.00 -6.40 0.36
C GLY A 346 6.97 -6.99 1.33
N ALA A 347 5.73 -7.04 0.91
CA ALA A 347 4.58 -7.32 1.79
C ALA A 347 4.57 -8.73 2.40
N CYS A 348 5.22 -9.72 1.80
CA CYS A 348 5.40 -11.04 2.43
C CYS A 348 6.18 -10.94 3.74
N ALA A 349 7.09 -9.97 3.84
CA ALA A 349 7.89 -9.73 5.03
C ALA A 349 7.38 -8.55 5.87
N LEU A 350 6.91 -7.46 5.25
CA LEU A 350 6.51 -6.23 5.94
C LEU A 350 5.05 -6.26 6.39
N GLY A 351 4.17 -6.87 5.61
CA GLY A 351 2.73 -6.83 5.79
C GLY A 351 2.00 -6.01 4.74
N HIS A 352 0.67 -6.21 4.65
CA HIS A 352 -0.21 -5.65 3.63
C HIS A 352 -1.48 -5.07 4.26
N PRO A 353 -1.41 -3.90 4.91
CA PRO A 353 -2.61 -3.17 5.30
C PRO A 353 -3.31 -2.69 4.03
N ILE A 354 -4.37 -3.43 3.58
CA ILE A 354 -4.85 -3.42 2.20
C ILE A 354 -5.19 -2.03 1.66
N GLY A 355 -5.87 -1.19 2.42
CA GLY A 355 -6.21 0.19 2.01
C GLY A 355 -5.01 1.15 1.99
N ALA A 356 -3.96 0.85 2.77
CA ALA A 356 -2.78 1.72 2.91
C ALA A 356 -1.66 1.38 1.94
N THR A 357 -1.56 0.11 1.51
CA THR A 357 -0.37 -0.41 0.81
C THR A 357 -0.01 0.37 -0.44
N GLY A 358 -0.98 0.78 -1.26
CA GLY A 358 -0.69 1.52 -2.48
C GLY A 358 0.07 2.84 -2.23
N ALA A 359 -0.27 3.55 -1.16
CA ALA A 359 0.45 4.75 -0.74
C ALA A 359 1.79 4.40 -0.08
N ARG A 360 1.85 3.35 0.73
CA ARG A 360 3.08 2.85 1.36
C ARG A 360 4.14 2.52 0.31
N LEU A 361 3.79 1.86 -0.78
CA LEU A 361 4.72 1.56 -1.88
C LEU A 361 5.36 2.82 -2.46
N ILE A 362 4.57 3.89 -2.66
CA ILE A 362 5.08 5.16 -3.19
C ILE A 362 6.02 5.83 -2.18
N VAL A 363 5.66 5.82 -0.90
CA VAL A 363 6.51 6.38 0.18
C VAL A 363 7.83 5.63 0.25
N THR A 364 7.80 4.30 0.29
CA THR A 364 9.01 3.46 0.36
C THR A 364 9.88 3.63 -0.90
N LEU A 365 9.28 3.63 -2.09
CA LEU A 365 9.99 3.85 -3.35
C LEU A 365 10.71 5.19 -3.37
N LEU A 366 10.03 6.27 -2.96
CA LEU A 366 10.59 7.62 -2.92
C LEU A 366 11.84 7.68 -2.03
N HIS A 367 11.75 7.17 -0.80
CA HIS A 367 12.87 7.18 0.15
C HIS A 367 14.00 6.20 -0.25
N ALA A 368 13.67 5.08 -0.91
CA ALA A 368 14.66 4.17 -1.45
C ALA A 368 15.47 4.82 -2.59
N LEU A 369 14.78 5.54 -3.50
CA LEU A 369 15.44 6.31 -4.56
C LEU A 369 16.36 7.39 -3.97
N GLU A 370 15.92 8.07 -2.92
CA GLU A 370 16.72 9.09 -2.23
C GLU A 370 17.97 8.49 -1.58
N ALA A 371 17.78 7.42 -0.78
CA ALA A 371 18.87 6.77 -0.05
C ALA A 371 19.94 6.18 -0.98
N GLN A 372 19.56 5.73 -2.18
CA GLN A 372 20.46 5.15 -3.18
C GLN A 372 20.96 6.19 -4.20
N ASN A 373 20.55 7.46 -4.06
CA ASN A 373 20.81 8.53 -5.04
C ASN A 373 20.40 8.18 -6.47
N LEU A 374 19.25 7.50 -6.60
CA LEU A 374 18.63 7.09 -7.85
C LEU A 374 17.49 8.04 -8.24
N LYS A 375 16.95 7.92 -9.45
CA LYS A 375 16.09 8.95 -10.01
C LYS A 375 14.68 8.45 -10.34
N ARG A 376 14.55 7.34 -11.08
CA ARG A 376 13.29 6.87 -11.66
C ARG A 376 12.75 5.64 -10.95
N GLY A 377 11.51 5.70 -10.51
CA GLY A 377 10.88 4.59 -9.85
C GLY A 377 9.48 4.30 -10.35
N VAL A 378 9.10 3.02 -10.28
CA VAL A 378 7.74 2.56 -10.57
C VAL A 378 7.21 1.77 -9.39
N ALA A 379 6.05 2.17 -8.87
CA ALA A 379 5.29 1.39 -7.90
C ALA A 379 4.06 0.79 -8.55
N ALA A 380 3.74 -0.48 -8.26
CA ALA A 380 2.56 -1.17 -8.78
C ALA A 380 2.02 -2.19 -7.78
N LEU A 381 0.73 -2.48 -7.89
CA LEU A 381 0.12 -3.55 -7.10
C LEU A 381 -1.05 -4.18 -7.84
N CYS A 382 -1.22 -5.48 -7.58
CA CYS A 382 -2.40 -6.24 -7.98
C CYS A 382 -3.58 -5.92 -7.05
N ILE A 383 -4.79 -6.12 -7.54
CA ILE A 383 -6.03 -5.77 -6.86
C ILE A 383 -7.00 -6.93 -7.06
N GLY A 384 -7.60 -7.41 -5.98
CA GLY A 384 -8.69 -8.40 -6.05
C GLY A 384 -9.79 -7.94 -7.01
N GLY A 385 -10.39 -8.87 -7.77
CA GLY A 385 -11.32 -8.56 -8.85
C GLY A 385 -10.66 -8.40 -10.23
N GLY A 386 -9.36 -8.70 -10.37
CA GLY A 386 -8.67 -8.74 -11.68
C GLY A 386 -8.04 -7.42 -12.09
N GLU A 387 -7.73 -6.54 -11.16
CA GLU A 387 -7.21 -5.22 -11.49
C GLU A 387 -5.76 -4.99 -11.02
N ALA A 388 -5.17 -3.89 -11.49
CA ALA A 388 -3.90 -3.34 -11.01
C ALA A 388 -3.84 -1.82 -11.20
N THR A 389 -3.04 -1.17 -10.35
CA THR A 389 -2.59 0.21 -10.54
C THR A 389 -1.07 0.27 -10.58
N ALA A 390 -0.54 1.25 -11.33
CA ALA A 390 0.87 1.55 -11.40
C ALA A 390 1.09 3.07 -11.47
N ILE A 391 2.15 3.56 -10.84
CA ILE A 391 2.55 4.97 -10.82
C ILE A 391 4.06 5.09 -11.04
N ALA A 392 4.46 6.09 -11.84
CA ALA A 392 5.86 6.43 -12.10
C ALA A 392 6.21 7.75 -11.41
N ILE A 393 7.29 7.74 -10.67
CA ILE A 393 7.85 8.94 -10.02
C ILE A 393 9.27 9.19 -10.50
N GLU A 394 9.64 10.45 -10.61
CA GLU A 394 11.01 10.87 -10.93
C GLU A 394 11.50 11.86 -9.87
N ARG A 395 12.51 11.43 -9.09
CA ARG A 395 13.08 12.22 -8.01
C ARG A 395 13.72 13.50 -8.55
N ILE A 396 13.51 14.59 -7.85
CA ILE A 396 14.14 15.88 -8.14
C ILE A 396 15.47 15.90 -7.36
N VAL A 397 16.56 16.02 -8.12
CA VAL A 397 17.92 16.13 -7.55
C VAL A 397 18.26 17.61 -7.54
N HIS A 398 18.53 18.17 -6.37
CA HIS A 398 18.95 19.55 -6.16
C HIS A 398 20.46 19.67 -6.18
#